data_7a5b956a38bf2b84c762a0a53e735653
#
_entry.id   7a5b956a38bf2b84c762a0a53e735653
#
_cell.length_a   1.000
_cell.length_b   1.000
_cell.length_c   1.000
_cell.angle_alpha   90.00
_cell.angle_beta   90.00
_cell.angle_gamma   90.00
#
_symmetry.space_group_name_H-M   'P 1'
#
loop_
_entity.id
_entity.type
_entity.pdbx_description
1 polymer ?
#
loop_
_entity_poly.entity_id
_entity_poly.type
_entity_poly.pdbx_seq_one_letter_code
_entity_poly.pdbx_strand_id
1 'polypeptide(L)'
;MKNENIKSFARIKLLYVRILMWFILSFERIWVRLLPFFLVLSLFCSLSWFGIFGILGYWLHLLLLGLILFFAVGSLFFLIHFRFPTTREINQRLEQENSLKNQPLSAQTDHVYFENSEDISVIIWREHQRRMAKQLCHLKTGFIYPNSAVHDPLALRTLCILLCVCAFSFSFGSLGGRLADAFDFRPIVDETTIRIDAWITPPAYTGVAPIYLTKDEKKQLAVPEGSDVVVRVVNGAGITVKAKSDDDGREVLFSKKNEKGILNDSIVHFETHLKHSIGLFVSSRHKQQQWHLQVIKDQPPTIRWLEKPGRILTGSLELQYELDDDYSVTKAFVEIEPFFNQYKSASSLYNAPEIKLLLPRGGKGKMRTVQDVSAHPWAGSEVKITLVAEDGAGQQGRSKTFVMTLPQRVFSNPVARAVIELRRLLVLDASAKERVLDMLSALLVRPEEGLKNITHFLVLQSVWTRLSMAETEDDLRSVVDYLWQIALGIEGNQFESVQKNLKQAQAALRDALRYGAPATEIERLMADLRQAMDNYIHALAENAQDKSNPNNSNFSRPNLSEDSLQKSSI
;
A
#
# COMPACT_ATOMS: atom_id res chain seq x y z
N MET A 1 6.46 2.78 -94.28
CA MET A 1 6.74 3.01 -92.83
C MET A 1 5.82 4.08 -92.18
N LYS A 2 5.57 5.27 -92.75
CA LYS A 2 4.73 6.33 -92.10
C LYS A 2 3.22 5.92 -91.89
N ASN A 3 2.66 5.10 -92.79
CA ASN A 3 1.25 4.65 -92.75
C ASN A 3 1.02 3.49 -91.76
N GLU A 4 2.01 2.68 -91.42
CA GLU A 4 1.84 1.58 -90.45
C GLU A 4 1.88 2.08 -89.02
N ASN A 5 2.71 3.06 -88.71
CA ASN A 5 2.74 3.69 -87.38
C ASN A 5 1.47 4.46 -87.05
N ILE A 6 0.82 5.06 -88.03
CA ILE A 6 -0.46 5.77 -87.84
C ILE A 6 -1.58 4.78 -87.57
N LYS A 7 -1.57 3.59 -88.24
CA LYS A 7 -2.57 2.53 -87.98
C LYS A 7 -2.40 1.87 -86.63
N SER A 8 -1.15 1.67 -86.19
CA SER A 8 -0.87 1.10 -84.86
C SER A 8 -1.28 2.07 -83.73
N PHE A 9 -0.95 3.36 -83.87
CA PHE A 9 -1.35 4.40 -82.90
C PHE A 9 -2.88 4.58 -82.81
N ALA A 10 -3.59 4.54 -83.92
CA ALA A 10 -5.07 4.59 -83.95
C ALA A 10 -5.70 3.36 -83.24
N ARG A 11 -5.12 2.17 -83.43
CA ARG A 11 -5.56 0.93 -82.72
C ARG A 11 -5.34 1.00 -81.24
N ILE A 12 -4.17 1.45 -80.78
CA ILE A 12 -3.86 1.63 -79.38
C ILE A 12 -4.82 2.66 -78.71
N LYS A 13 -5.05 3.77 -79.37
CA LYS A 13 -6.00 4.80 -78.91
C LYS A 13 -7.40 4.25 -78.78
N LEU A 14 -7.89 3.52 -79.78
CA LEU A 14 -9.23 2.90 -79.76
C LEU A 14 -9.32 1.87 -78.65
N LEU A 15 -8.30 1.06 -78.40
CA LEU A 15 -8.26 0.11 -77.30
C LEU A 15 -8.31 0.80 -75.95
N TYR A 16 -7.57 1.88 -75.77
CA TYR A 16 -7.57 2.71 -74.56
C TYR A 16 -8.97 3.30 -74.29
N VAL A 17 -9.61 3.87 -75.30
CA VAL A 17 -10.97 4.47 -75.21
C VAL A 17 -12.01 3.38 -74.87
N ARG A 18 -11.92 2.17 -75.44
CA ARG A 18 -12.77 1.03 -75.10
C ARG A 18 -12.60 0.56 -73.66
N ILE A 19 -11.35 0.45 -73.21
CA ILE A 19 -11.06 0.09 -71.81
C ILE A 19 -11.66 1.12 -70.85
N LEU A 20 -11.42 2.39 -71.12
CA LEU A 20 -11.97 3.47 -70.28
C LEU A 20 -13.50 3.48 -70.28
N MET A 21 -14.15 3.28 -71.45
CA MET A 21 -15.60 3.14 -71.51
C MET A 21 -16.15 1.89 -70.81
N TRP A 22 -15.39 0.79 -70.86
CA TRP A 22 -15.67 -0.44 -70.09
C TRP A 22 -15.70 -0.15 -68.57
N PHE A 23 -14.70 0.61 -68.08
CA PHE A 23 -14.67 1.04 -66.67
C PHE A 23 -15.83 1.96 -66.32
N ILE A 24 -16.15 2.92 -67.19
CA ILE A 24 -17.28 3.85 -66.98
C ILE A 24 -18.61 3.07 -66.89
N LEU A 25 -18.92 2.22 -67.86
CA LEU A 25 -20.13 1.41 -67.87
C LEU A 25 -20.20 0.41 -66.72
N SER A 26 -19.09 -0.20 -66.38
CA SER A 26 -18.97 -1.11 -65.23
C SER A 26 -19.27 -0.36 -63.92
N PHE A 27 -18.69 0.81 -63.74
CA PHE A 27 -18.90 1.65 -62.57
C PHE A 27 -20.38 2.13 -62.48
N GLU A 28 -20.98 2.61 -63.59
CA GLU A 28 -22.38 3.03 -63.63
C GLU A 28 -23.32 1.89 -63.20
N ARG A 29 -23.07 0.66 -63.67
CA ARG A 29 -23.88 -0.52 -63.32
C ARG A 29 -23.68 -0.99 -61.86
N ILE A 30 -22.44 -0.97 -61.39
CA ILE A 30 -22.11 -1.31 -60.01
C ILE A 30 -22.73 -0.29 -59.05
N TRP A 31 -22.58 1.00 -59.37
CA TRP A 31 -23.09 2.07 -58.52
C TRP A 31 -24.58 1.96 -58.25
N VAL A 32 -25.35 1.72 -59.29
CA VAL A 32 -26.80 1.55 -59.16
C VAL A 32 -27.19 0.34 -58.32
N ARG A 33 -26.43 -0.77 -58.43
CA ARG A 33 -26.68 -1.99 -57.65
C ARG A 33 -26.22 -1.89 -56.20
N LEU A 34 -25.23 -1.07 -55.93
CA LEU A 34 -24.75 -0.78 -54.59
C LEU A 34 -25.64 0.26 -53.85
N LEU A 35 -26.48 0.96 -54.58
CA LEU A 35 -27.36 1.98 -54.01
C LEU A 35 -28.16 1.46 -52.80
N PRO A 36 -28.85 0.30 -52.83
CA PRO A 36 -29.59 -0.22 -51.67
C PRO A 36 -28.66 -0.52 -50.47
N PHE A 37 -27.43 -0.97 -50.74
CA PHE A 37 -26.44 -1.17 -49.68
C PHE A 37 -26.07 0.13 -48.96
N PHE A 38 -25.81 1.20 -49.73
CA PHE A 38 -25.50 2.51 -49.17
C PHE A 38 -26.67 3.12 -48.42
N LEU A 39 -27.92 2.84 -48.85
CA LEU A 39 -29.12 3.26 -48.14
C LEU A 39 -29.22 2.57 -46.76
N VAL A 40 -29.00 1.28 -46.71
CA VAL A 40 -29.00 0.51 -45.45
C VAL A 40 -27.87 0.98 -44.54
N LEU A 41 -26.66 1.21 -45.07
CA LEU A 41 -25.52 1.71 -44.31
C LEU A 41 -25.79 3.12 -43.76
N SER A 42 -26.38 4.02 -44.60
CA SER A 42 -26.76 5.36 -44.15
C SER A 42 -27.83 5.34 -43.06
N LEU A 43 -28.80 4.42 -43.17
CA LEU A 43 -29.81 4.20 -42.15
C LEU A 43 -29.17 3.71 -40.83
N PHE A 44 -28.25 2.76 -40.93
CA PHE A 44 -27.47 2.28 -39.76
C PHE A 44 -26.73 3.42 -39.06
N CYS A 45 -25.97 4.22 -39.82
CA CYS A 45 -25.25 5.37 -39.28
C CYS A 45 -26.20 6.37 -38.60
N SER A 46 -27.34 6.66 -39.25
CA SER A 46 -28.32 7.58 -38.71
C SER A 46 -28.93 7.09 -37.39
N LEU A 47 -29.35 5.83 -37.34
CA LEU A 47 -29.89 5.21 -36.12
C LEU A 47 -28.85 5.21 -34.98
N SER A 48 -27.59 4.97 -35.32
CA SER A 48 -26.51 4.97 -34.35
C SER A 48 -26.22 6.37 -33.79
N TRP A 49 -26.15 7.40 -34.66
CA TRP A 49 -25.92 8.80 -34.24
C TRP A 49 -27.10 9.42 -33.49
N PHE A 50 -28.35 9.01 -33.76
CA PHE A 50 -29.50 9.37 -32.94
C PHE A 50 -29.51 8.67 -31.56
N GLY A 51 -28.54 7.75 -31.29
CA GLY A 51 -28.46 7.06 -30.01
C GLY A 51 -29.56 6.01 -29.77
N ILE A 52 -30.27 5.59 -30.83
CA ILE A 52 -31.39 4.65 -30.74
C ILE A 52 -30.93 3.32 -30.15
N PHE A 53 -29.74 2.83 -30.52
CA PHE A 53 -29.15 1.63 -29.96
C PHE A 53 -28.92 1.74 -28.45
N GLY A 54 -28.70 2.96 -27.98
CA GLY A 54 -28.56 3.27 -26.58
C GLY A 54 -29.87 3.18 -25.78
N ILE A 55 -31.03 3.32 -26.36
CA ILE A 55 -32.34 3.32 -25.67
C ILE A 55 -33.00 1.94 -25.69
N LEU A 56 -32.58 1.09 -26.62
CA LEU A 56 -33.17 -0.24 -26.82
C LEU A 56 -32.69 -1.24 -25.78
N GLY A 57 -33.60 -2.05 -25.25
CA GLY A 57 -33.23 -3.22 -24.42
C GLY A 57 -32.43 -4.24 -25.22
N TYR A 58 -31.67 -5.08 -24.54
CA TYR A 58 -30.72 -6.06 -25.11
C TYR A 58 -31.27 -6.85 -26.29
N TRP A 59 -32.46 -7.45 -26.16
CA TRP A 59 -33.08 -8.26 -27.22
C TRP A 59 -33.49 -7.46 -28.44
N LEU A 60 -34.07 -6.26 -28.24
CA LEU A 60 -34.47 -5.34 -29.32
C LEU A 60 -33.24 -4.78 -30.06
N HIS A 61 -32.17 -4.48 -29.35
CA HIS A 61 -30.87 -4.04 -29.89
C HIS A 61 -30.31 -5.12 -30.84
N LEU A 62 -30.23 -6.37 -30.36
CA LEU A 62 -29.73 -7.50 -31.14
C LEU A 62 -30.60 -7.78 -32.35
N LEU A 63 -31.93 -7.72 -32.20
CA LEU A 63 -32.89 -7.88 -33.30
C LEU A 63 -32.71 -6.80 -34.36
N LEU A 64 -32.62 -5.52 -33.95
CA LEU A 64 -32.44 -4.41 -34.87
C LEU A 64 -31.12 -4.50 -35.64
N LEU A 65 -30.03 -4.82 -34.96
CA LEU A 65 -28.71 -4.98 -35.58
C LEU A 65 -28.70 -6.19 -36.54
N GLY A 66 -29.31 -7.31 -36.13
CA GLY A 66 -29.50 -8.48 -36.99
C GLY A 66 -30.33 -8.17 -38.25
N LEU A 67 -31.42 -7.39 -38.11
CA LEU A 67 -32.27 -6.94 -39.22
C LEU A 67 -31.48 -6.07 -40.22
N ILE A 68 -30.72 -5.10 -39.70
CA ILE A 68 -29.88 -4.22 -40.54
C ILE A 68 -28.83 -5.05 -41.28
N LEU A 69 -28.16 -5.97 -40.58
CA LEU A 69 -27.19 -6.88 -41.19
C LEU A 69 -27.82 -7.77 -42.27
N PHE A 70 -29.02 -8.32 -42.00
CA PHE A 70 -29.78 -9.11 -42.97
C PHE A 70 -30.07 -8.28 -44.26
N PHE A 71 -30.56 -7.04 -44.12
CA PHE A 71 -30.80 -6.18 -45.28
C PHE A 71 -29.51 -5.75 -45.99
N ALA A 72 -28.42 -5.52 -45.25
CA ALA A 72 -27.10 -5.20 -45.80
C ALA A 72 -26.57 -6.36 -46.66
N VAL A 73 -26.61 -7.58 -46.12
CA VAL A 73 -26.20 -8.79 -46.85
C VAL A 73 -27.15 -9.08 -48.03
N GLY A 74 -28.48 -8.95 -47.83
CA GLY A 74 -29.47 -9.10 -48.86
C GLY A 74 -29.27 -8.09 -50.01
N SER A 75 -28.89 -6.85 -49.71
CA SER A 75 -28.63 -5.85 -50.76
C SER A 75 -27.39 -6.18 -51.60
N LEU A 76 -26.37 -6.86 -51.01
CA LEU A 76 -25.22 -7.33 -51.77
C LEU A 76 -25.53 -8.46 -52.71
N PHE A 77 -26.66 -9.19 -52.48
CA PHE A 77 -27.12 -10.24 -53.40
C PHE A 77 -27.43 -9.67 -54.81
N PHE A 78 -27.82 -8.41 -54.92
CA PHE A 78 -28.00 -7.76 -56.24
C PHE A 78 -26.70 -7.66 -57.03
N LEU A 79 -25.51 -7.70 -56.39
CA LEU A 79 -24.23 -7.78 -57.10
C LEU A 79 -24.00 -9.10 -57.79
N ILE A 80 -24.59 -10.23 -57.31
CA ILE A 80 -24.42 -11.55 -57.95
C ILE A 80 -24.95 -11.56 -59.35
N HIS A 81 -25.97 -10.75 -59.64
CA HIS A 81 -26.54 -10.60 -60.97
C HIS A 81 -25.79 -9.57 -61.84
N PHE A 82 -24.60 -9.12 -61.41
CA PHE A 82 -23.78 -8.21 -62.18
C PHE A 82 -23.26 -8.86 -63.45
N ARG A 83 -23.51 -8.21 -64.60
CA ARG A 83 -22.94 -8.58 -65.88
C ARG A 83 -22.04 -7.50 -66.38
N PHE A 84 -20.80 -7.85 -66.74
CA PHE A 84 -19.88 -6.94 -67.36
C PHE A 84 -20.39 -6.43 -68.70
N PRO A 85 -20.12 -5.19 -69.05
CA PRO A 85 -20.55 -4.66 -70.35
C PRO A 85 -19.84 -5.44 -71.48
N THR A 86 -20.64 -5.80 -72.49
CA THR A 86 -20.17 -6.50 -73.67
C THR A 86 -19.47 -5.49 -74.62
N THR A 87 -18.60 -5.98 -75.51
CA THR A 87 -17.93 -5.12 -76.51
C THR A 87 -18.93 -4.39 -77.41
N ARG A 88 -20.10 -5.01 -77.63
CA ARG A 88 -21.19 -4.40 -78.42
C ARG A 88 -21.80 -3.19 -77.67
N GLU A 89 -22.07 -3.30 -76.41
CA GLU A 89 -22.62 -2.24 -75.58
C GLU A 89 -21.62 -1.08 -75.43
N ILE A 90 -20.32 -1.39 -75.29
CA ILE A 90 -19.23 -0.40 -75.24
C ILE A 90 -19.21 0.41 -76.53
N ASN A 91 -19.23 -0.27 -77.70
CA ASN A 91 -19.20 0.35 -78.99
C ASN A 91 -20.45 1.22 -79.19
N GLN A 92 -21.65 0.73 -78.88
CA GLN A 92 -22.90 1.50 -78.95
C GLN A 92 -22.85 2.77 -78.12
N ARG A 93 -22.37 2.67 -76.87
CA ARG A 93 -22.28 3.86 -76.00
C ARG A 93 -21.27 4.88 -76.51
N LEU A 94 -20.12 4.42 -77.04
CA LEU A 94 -19.11 5.27 -77.64
C LEU A 94 -19.66 6.00 -78.90
N GLU A 95 -20.47 5.31 -79.72
CA GLU A 95 -21.10 5.89 -80.90
C GLU A 95 -22.17 6.93 -80.56
N GLN A 96 -22.96 6.65 -79.51
CA GLN A 96 -23.96 7.58 -79.00
C GLN A 96 -23.31 8.86 -78.42
N GLU A 97 -22.27 8.71 -77.58
CA GLU A 97 -21.58 9.84 -76.95
C GLU A 97 -20.88 10.77 -77.96
N ASN A 98 -20.39 10.17 -79.07
CA ASN A 98 -19.74 10.93 -80.13
C ASN A 98 -20.71 11.31 -81.28
N SER A 99 -22.02 11.02 -81.14
CA SER A 99 -23.05 11.28 -82.16
C SER A 99 -22.68 10.75 -83.55
N LEU A 100 -22.04 9.56 -83.58
CA LEU A 100 -21.61 8.97 -84.84
C LEU A 100 -22.77 8.29 -85.56
N LYS A 101 -22.96 8.60 -86.85
CA LYS A 101 -23.94 8.00 -87.70
C LYS A 101 -23.35 6.72 -88.34
N ASN A 102 -24.23 5.76 -88.65
CA ASN A 102 -23.93 4.49 -89.38
C ASN A 102 -22.99 3.53 -88.67
N GLN A 103 -22.91 3.53 -87.32
CA GLN A 103 -22.20 2.56 -86.52
C GLN A 103 -20.76 2.27 -86.95
N PRO A 104 -19.89 3.28 -87.03
CA PRO A 104 -18.53 3.11 -87.57
C PRO A 104 -17.63 2.16 -86.76
N LEU A 105 -17.90 1.96 -85.46
CA LEU A 105 -17.17 1.00 -84.63
C LEU A 105 -17.53 -0.47 -84.93
N SER A 106 -18.83 -0.70 -85.16
CA SER A 106 -19.34 -2.03 -85.57
C SER A 106 -18.86 -2.38 -86.98
N ALA A 107 -18.90 -1.40 -87.94
CA ALA A 107 -18.45 -1.60 -89.31
C ALA A 107 -16.97 -1.98 -89.42
N GLN A 108 -16.12 -1.64 -88.42
CA GLN A 108 -14.72 -2.09 -88.39
C GLN A 108 -14.55 -3.55 -87.98
N THR A 109 -15.52 -4.13 -87.29
CA THR A 109 -15.47 -5.52 -86.83
C THR A 109 -16.31 -6.48 -87.69
N ASP A 110 -17.17 -5.94 -88.53
CA ASP A 110 -18.01 -6.71 -89.38
C ASP A 110 -17.21 -7.21 -90.59
N HIS A 111 -17.46 -8.43 -90.97
CA HIS A 111 -16.87 -9.11 -92.17
C HIS A 111 -17.96 -9.32 -93.22
N VAL A 112 -17.58 -9.05 -94.46
CA VAL A 112 -18.47 -9.35 -95.60
C VAL A 112 -18.41 -10.85 -95.89
N TYR A 113 -19.58 -11.44 -96.02
CA TYR A 113 -19.70 -12.87 -96.30
C TYR A 113 -19.56 -13.19 -97.80
N PHE A 114 -18.43 -12.77 -98.40
CA PHE A 114 -18.12 -13.05 -99.78
C PHE A 114 -16.80 -13.81 -99.88
N GLU A 115 -16.83 -14.96 -100.58
CA GLU A 115 -15.70 -15.85 -100.69
C GLU A 115 -14.61 -15.36 -101.67
N ASN A 116 -14.92 -14.47 -102.66
CA ASN A 116 -13.97 -14.07 -103.72
C ASN A 116 -13.44 -12.65 -103.48
N SER A 117 -12.13 -12.53 -103.38
CA SER A 117 -11.41 -11.26 -103.16
C SER A 117 -11.43 -10.23 -104.31
N GLU A 118 -11.92 -10.59 -105.46
CA GLU A 118 -12.02 -9.71 -106.60
C GLU A 118 -13.36 -9.05 -106.84
N ASP A 119 -14.37 -9.29 -106.00
CA ASP A 119 -15.70 -8.75 -106.09
C ASP A 119 -15.69 -7.23 -105.81
N ILE A 120 -16.38 -6.46 -106.66
CA ILE A 120 -16.55 -4.97 -106.55
C ILE A 120 -17.09 -4.63 -105.17
N SER A 121 -17.89 -5.50 -104.59
CA SER A 121 -18.48 -5.37 -103.25
C SER A 121 -17.38 -5.33 -102.12
N VAL A 122 -16.35 -6.11 -102.25
CA VAL A 122 -15.20 -6.09 -101.27
C VAL A 122 -14.41 -4.77 -101.37
N ILE A 123 -14.27 -4.24 -102.56
CA ILE A 123 -13.59 -2.96 -102.79
C ILE A 123 -14.41 -1.78 -102.20
N ILE A 124 -15.70 -1.81 -102.41
CA ILE A 124 -16.64 -0.82 -101.86
C ILE A 124 -16.68 -0.89 -100.33
N TRP A 125 -16.70 -2.15 -99.78
CA TRP A 125 -16.68 -2.35 -98.33
C TRP A 125 -15.37 -1.86 -97.71
N ARG A 126 -14.24 -2.11 -98.30
CA ARG A 126 -12.95 -1.58 -97.81
C ARG A 126 -12.89 -0.06 -97.82
N GLU A 127 -13.43 0.57 -98.84
CA GLU A 127 -13.50 2.01 -98.89
C GLU A 127 -14.51 2.59 -97.87
N HIS A 128 -15.62 1.88 -97.67
CA HIS A 128 -16.58 2.21 -96.61
C HIS A 128 -15.89 2.13 -95.23
N GLN A 129 -15.21 1.02 -94.93
CA GLN A 129 -14.46 0.90 -93.69
C GLN A 129 -13.41 1.98 -93.51
N ARG A 130 -12.71 2.39 -94.60
CA ARG A 130 -11.75 3.51 -94.58
C ARG A 130 -12.41 4.84 -94.22
N ARG A 131 -13.56 5.16 -94.78
CA ARG A 131 -14.34 6.38 -94.49
C ARG A 131 -14.83 6.38 -93.03
N MET A 132 -15.31 5.24 -92.56
CA MET A 132 -15.71 5.05 -91.16
C MET A 132 -14.53 5.16 -90.20
N ALA A 133 -13.35 4.61 -90.55
CA ALA A 133 -12.15 4.71 -89.75
C ALA A 133 -11.66 6.15 -89.55
N LYS A 134 -11.88 7.04 -90.55
CA LYS A 134 -11.53 8.47 -90.40
C LYS A 134 -12.38 9.17 -89.35
N GLN A 135 -13.64 8.76 -89.17
CA GLN A 135 -14.53 9.32 -88.17
C GLN A 135 -14.11 8.91 -86.76
N LEU A 136 -13.35 7.81 -86.58
CA LEU A 136 -12.88 7.31 -85.30
C LEU A 136 -11.65 8.03 -84.72
N CYS A 137 -11.06 8.97 -85.48
CA CYS A 137 -9.83 9.67 -85.03
C CYS A 137 -10.04 10.57 -83.81
N HIS A 138 -11.27 11.02 -83.52
CA HIS A 138 -11.59 12.00 -82.49
C HIS A 138 -12.54 11.47 -81.44
N LEU A 139 -12.48 10.17 -81.12
CA LEU A 139 -13.35 9.56 -80.08
C LEU A 139 -13.05 10.15 -78.71
N LYS A 140 -14.11 10.59 -78.04
CA LYS A 140 -14.14 11.03 -76.65
C LYS A 140 -14.90 9.99 -75.84
N THR A 141 -14.42 9.70 -74.66
CA THR A 141 -15.19 8.97 -73.66
C THR A 141 -16.08 9.97 -72.94
N GLY A 142 -17.37 9.70 -72.82
CA GLY A 142 -18.31 10.54 -72.07
C GLY A 142 -17.98 10.59 -70.57
N PHE A 143 -18.68 11.42 -69.84
CA PHE A 143 -18.61 11.45 -68.38
C PHE A 143 -19.40 10.28 -67.78
N ILE A 144 -19.01 9.92 -66.55
CA ILE A 144 -19.73 8.93 -65.74
C ILE A 144 -21.11 9.51 -65.39
N TYR A 145 -22.18 8.89 -65.85
CA TYR A 145 -23.53 9.34 -65.59
C TYR A 145 -24.40 8.20 -65.08
N PRO A 146 -24.25 7.82 -63.77
CA PRO A 146 -25.08 6.79 -63.20
C PRO A 146 -26.50 7.28 -63.11
N ASN A 147 -27.39 6.73 -63.92
CA ASN A 147 -28.82 7.12 -63.92
C ASN A 147 -29.57 6.53 -62.71
N SER A 148 -29.11 6.95 -61.52
CA SER A 148 -29.67 6.48 -60.24
C SER A 148 -31.09 7.00 -59.98
N ALA A 149 -31.49 8.07 -60.63
CA ALA A 149 -32.83 8.64 -60.46
C ALA A 149 -33.95 7.72 -60.96
N VAL A 150 -33.72 6.97 -62.03
CA VAL A 150 -34.71 6.00 -62.56
C VAL A 150 -34.94 4.82 -61.59
N HIS A 151 -33.92 4.48 -60.80
CA HIS A 151 -33.99 3.36 -59.84
C HIS A 151 -34.39 3.79 -58.43
N ASP A 152 -34.59 5.08 -58.20
CA ASP A 152 -35.02 5.64 -56.90
C ASP A 152 -36.17 6.64 -57.11
N PRO A 153 -37.38 6.17 -57.48
CA PRO A 153 -38.53 7.02 -57.76
C PRO A 153 -39.04 7.78 -56.54
N LEU A 154 -38.75 7.29 -55.32
CA LEU A 154 -39.15 7.93 -54.05
C LEU A 154 -38.07 8.86 -53.49
N ALA A 155 -36.98 9.04 -54.19
CA ALA A 155 -35.85 9.88 -53.79
C ALA A 155 -35.30 9.50 -52.38
N LEU A 156 -35.33 8.21 -52.02
CA LEU A 156 -34.89 7.68 -50.72
C LEU A 156 -33.43 8.03 -50.42
N ARG A 157 -32.57 8.14 -51.43
CA ARG A 157 -31.19 8.58 -51.29
C ARG A 157 -31.05 9.97 -50.68
N THR A 158 -31.92 10.93 -51.13
CA THR A 158 -31.90 12.31 -50.62
C THR A 158 -32.41 12.36 -49.20
N LEU A 159 -33.45 11.58 -48.88
CA LEU A 159 -33.96 11.44 -47.52
C LEU A 159 -32.92 10.84 -46.60
N CYS A 160 -32.23 9.76 -47.00
CA CYS A 160 -31.20 9.13 -46.20
C CYS A 160 -29.98 10.02 -45.96
N ILE A 161 -29.56 10.79 -46.97
CA ILE A 161 -28.46 11.78 -46.82
C ILE A 161 -28.89 12.87 -45.84
N LEU A 162 -30.10 13.42 -46.00
CA LEU A 162 -30.61 14.45 -45.08
C LEU A 162 -30.68 13.92 -43.65
N LEU A 163 -31.22 12.70 -43.48
CA LEU A 163 -31.32 12.05 -42.18
C LEU A 163 -29.93 11.79 -41.56
N CYS A 164 -28.95 11.41 -42.38
CA CYS A 164 -27.60 11.20 -41.97
C CYS A 164 -26.91 12.48 -41.48
N VAL A 165 -27.12 13.60 -42.20
CA VAL A 165 -26.60 14.92 -41.81
C VAL A 165 -27.25 15.40 -40.52
N CYS A 166 -28.55 15.25 -40.38
CA CYS A 166 -29.28 15.60 -39.16
C CYS A 166 -28.79 14.73 -37.96
N ALA A 167 -28.67 13.44 -38.18
CA ALA A 167 -28.19 12.51 -37.13
C ALA A 167 -26.76 12.81 -36.72
N PHE A 168 -25.88 13.12 -37.69
CA PHE A 168 -24.50 13.51 -37.40
C PHE A 168 -24.44 14.78 -36.55
N SER A 169 -25.24 15.80 -36.91
CA SER A 169 -25.33 17.02 -36.09
C SER A 169 -25.88 16.74 -34.69
N PHE A 170 -26.83 15.83 -34.55
CA PHE A 170 -27.40 15.41 -33.26
C PHE A 170 -26.39 14.64 -32.40
N SER A 171 -25.47 13.92 -33.03
CA SER A 171 -24.44 13.13 -32.33
C SER A 171 -23.54 13.97 -31.42
N PHE A 172 -23.41 15.28 -31.66
CA PHE A 172 -22.65 16.20 -30.79
C PHE A 172 -23.46 16.65 -29.56
N GLY A 173 -24.73 16.38 -29.51
CA GLY A 173 -25.58 16.69 -28.35
C GLY A 173 -25.41 15.74 -27.19
N SER A 174 -25.94 16.10 -26.03
CA SER A 174 -25.90 15.29 -24.82
C SER A 174 -26.60 13.93 -24.92
N LEU A 175 -27.56 13.81 -25.83
CA LEU A 175 -28.31 12.59 -26.13
C LEU A 175 -27.84 11.90 -27.42
N GLY A 176 -26.79 12.41 -28.05
CA GLY A 176 -26.23 11.87 -29.29
C GLY A 176 -25.49 10.57 -29.07
N GLY A 177 -25.74 9.59 -29.95
CA GLY A 177 -25.03 8.30 -29.95
C GLY A 177 -23.72 8.33 -30.76
N ARG A 178 -22.89 7.35 -30.56
CA ARG A 178 -21.66 7.09 -31.32
C ARG A 178 -21.82 5.79 -32.11
N LEU A 179 -21.07 5.65 -33.21
CA LEU A 179 -21.09 4.40 -34.00
C LEU A 179 -20.68 3.18 -33.20
N ALA A 180 -19.84 3.37 -32.17
CA ALA A 180 -19.42 2.31 -31.27
C ALA A 180 -20.58 1.78 -30.39
N ASP A 181 -21.59 2.61 -30.11
CA ASP A 181 -22.72 2.25 -29.25
C ASP A 181 -23.59 1.17 -29.87
N ALA A 182 -23.60 1.05 -31.22
CA ALA A 182 -24.29 -0.02 -31.92
C ALA A 182 -23.70 -1.43 -31.59
N PHE A 183 -22.44 -1.51 -31.14
CA PHE A 183 -21.77 -2.75 -30.78
C PHE A 183 -21.59 -2.90 -29.27
N ASP A 184 -22.08 -1.95 -28.47
CA ASP A 184 -22.04 -2.02 -27.02
C ASP A 184 -23.37 -2.58 -26.47
N PHE A 185 -23.36 -3.85 -26.08
CA PHE A 185 -24.52 -4.58 -25.57
C PHE A 185 -24.74 -4.44 -24.05
N ARG A 186 -24.05 -3.51 -23.39
CA ARG A 186 -24.25 -3.29 -21.96
C ARG A 186 -25.62 -2.67 -21.70
N PRO A 187 -26.33 -3.13 -20.66
CA PRO A 187 -27.62 -2.54 -20.32
C PRO A 187 -27.47 -1.06 -19.98
N ILE A 188 -28.37 -0.24 -20.50
CA ILE A 188 -28.42 1.20 -20.16
C ILE A 188 -29.03 1.31 -18.77
N VAL A 189 -28.22 1.78 -17.85
CA VAL A 189 -28.70 2.25 -16.56
C VAL A 189 -28.86 3.76 -16.67
N ASP A 190 -30.01 4.28 -16.28
CA ASP A 190 -30.24 5.74 -16.24
C ASP A 190 -29.12 6.39 -15.44
N GLU A 191 -28.32 7.25 -16.09
CA GLU A 191 -27.18 7.93 -15.45
C GLU A 191 -27.59 8.78 -14.25
N THR A 192 -28.87 9.17 -14.18
CA THR A 192 -29.45 9.91 -13.06
C THR A 192 -29.55 9.07 -11.79
N THR A 193 -29.61 7.74 -11.92
CA THR A 193 -29.71 6.80 -10.80
C THR A 193 -28.36 6.22 -10.35
N ILE A 194 -27.29 6.44 -11.15
CA ILE A 194 -25.96 5.98 -10.83
C ILE A 194 -25.34 6.87 -9.77
N ARG A 195 -25.07 6.28 -8.62
CA ARG A 195 -24.32 6.92 -7.53
C ARG A 195 -22.95 6.26 -7.37
N ILE A 196 -21.91 7.08 -7.42
CA ILE A 196 -20.54 6.66 -7.19
C ILE A 196 -20.08 7.35 -5.91
N ASP A 197 -19.83 6.55 -4.90
CA ASP A 197 -19.22 6.99 -3.63
C ASP A 197 -17.82 6.37 -3.57
N ALA A 198 -16.78 7.19 -3.48
CA ALA A 198 -15.41 6.72 -3.37
C ALA A 198 -14.77 7.35 -2.13
N TRP A 199 -14.05 6.53 -1.36
CA TRP A 199 -13.33 6.99 -0.20
C TRP A 199 -12.06 6.16 0.01
N ILE A 200 -11.16 6.74 0.78
CA ILE A 200 -9.90 6.12 1.15
C ILE A 200 -9.90 5.99 2.67
N THR A 201 -9.66 4.80 3.15
CA THR A 201 -9.53 4.50 4.58
C THR A 201 -8.06 4.29 4.89
N PRO A 202 -7.39 5.27 5.53
CA PRO A 202 -6.02 5.09 5.99
C PRO A 202 -5.93 3.99 7.06
N PRO A 203 -4.77 3.35 7.24
CA PRO A 203 -4.55 2.39 8.31
C PRO A 203 -4.84 3.01 9.68
N ALA A 204 -5.41 2.23 10.60
CA ALA A 204 -5.87 2.72 11.90
C ALA A 204 -4.75 3.38 12.73
N TYR A 205 -3.51 2.91 12.59
CA TYR A 205 -2.37 3.45 13.33
C TYR A 205 -1.99 4.88 12.93
N THR A 206 -2.37 5.32 11.72
CA THR A 206 -2.07 6.69 11.25
C THR A 206 -2.90 7.76 11.94
N GLY A 207 -4.04 7.39 12.55
CA GLY A 207 -4.98 8.32 13.15
C GLY A 207 -5.65 9.29 12.18
N VAL A 208 -5.45 9.12 10.88
CA VAL A 208 -6.03 9.96 9.82
C VAL A 208 -7.46 9.53 9.55
N ALA A 209 -8.39 10.48 9.50
CA ALA A 209 -9.79 10.20 9.20
C ALA A 209 -9.96 9.76 7.73
N PRO A 210 -11.00 8.96 7.40
CA PRO A 210 -11.31 8.57 6.04
C PRO A 210 -11.48 9.78 5.11
N ILE A 211 -10.87 9.73 3.95
CA ILE A 211 -10.88 10.79 2.93
C ILE A 211 -11.91 10.45 1.86
N TYR A 212 -12.95 11.30 1.71
CA TYR A 212 -13.95 11.12 0.66
C TYR A 212 -13.49 11.79 -0.63
N LEU A 213 -13.56 11.04 -1.74
CA LEU A 213 -13.19 11.53 -3.06
C LEU A 213 -14.38 12.28 -3.68
N THR A 214 -14.28 13.61 -3.77
CA THR A 214 -15.31 14.45 -4.37
C THR A 214 -15.09 14.63 -5.88
N LYS A 215 -16.17 14.97 -6.62
CA LYS A 215 -16.15 15.06 -8.09
C LYS A 215 -15.24 16.16 -8.66
N ASP A 216 -14.95 17.18 -7.87
CA ASP A 216 -14.28 18.40 -8.34
C ASP A 216 -12.79 18.48 -7.99
N GLU A 217 -12.24 17.49 -7.30
CA GLU A 217 -10.84 17.51 -6.89
C GLU A 217 -9.92 16.93 -7.96
N LYS A 218 -9.43 17.80 -8.84
CA LYS A 218 -8.27 17.54 -9.70
C LYS A 218 -6.93 17.57 -8.94
N LYS A 219 -6.96 17.70 -7.61
CA LYS A 219 -5.75 17.78 -6.78
C LYS A 219 -5.16 16.39 -6.54
N GLN A 220 -3.85 16.34 -6.52
CA GLN A 220 -3.13 15.19 -5.98
C GLN A 220 -3.47 15.07 -4.50
N LEU A 221 -4.05 13.95 -4.12
CA LEU A 221 -4.39 13.61 -2.75
C LEU A 221 -3.24 12.80 -2.16
N ALA A 222 -2.65 13.33 -1.10
CA ALA A 222 -1.63 12.64 -0.33
C ALA A 222 -2.31 11.62 0.59
N VAL A 223 -1.88 10.37 0.50
CA VAL A 223 -2.50 9.23 1.19
C VAL A 223 -1.41 8.39 1.85
N PRO A 224 -1.55 7.99 3.13
CA PRO A 224 -0.60 7.09 3.77
C PRO A 224 -0.47 5.74 3.05
N GLU A 225 0.73 5.17 3.06
CA GLU A 225 0.96 3.81 2.57
C GLU A 225 0.07 2.81 3.33
N GLY A 226 -0.39 1.76 2.62
CA GLY A 226 -1.25 0.76 3.23
C GLY A 226 -2.72 1.17 3.38
N SER A 227 -3.15 2.30 2.77
CA SER A 227 -4.56 2.73 2.79
C SER A 227 -5.42 1.88 1.87
N ASP A 228 -6.67 1.66 2.26
CA ASP A 228 -7.68 0.97 1.47
C ASP A 228 -8.51 1.96 0.66
N VAL A 229 -8.53 1.79 -0.66
CA VAL A 229 -9.40 2.54 -1.57
C VAL A 229 -10.66 1.73 -1.84
N VAL A 230 -11.79 2.31 -1.53
CA VAL A 230 -13.11 1.70 -1.78
C VAL A 230 -13.90 2.59 -2.72
N VAL A 231 -14.33 2.00 -3.83
CA VAL A 231 -15.26 2.63 -4.77
C VAL A 231 -16.56 1.85 -4.76
N ARG A 232 -17.60 2.46 -4.22
CA ARG A 232 -18.94 1.91 -4.17
C ARG A 232 -19.77 2.49 -5.32
N VAL A 233 -20.29 1.61 -6.13
CA VAL A 233 -21.15 1.98 -7.26
C VAL A 233 -22.53 1.38 -7.03
N VAL A 234 -23.54 2.25 -6.98
CA VAL A 234 -24.94 1.86 -6.87
C VAL A 234 -25.58 2.01 -8.26
N ASN A 235 -26.30 0.98 -8.71
CA ASN A 235 -26.94 0.89 -10.03
C ASN A 235 -25.97 1.04 -11.22
N GLY A 236 -24.71 0.61 -11.01
CA GLY A 236 -23.61 0.82 -11.95
C GLY A 236 -23.35 -0.33 -12.92
N ALA A 237 -24.39 -0.97 -13.47
CA ALA A 237 -24.18 -1.98 -14.52
C ALA A 237 -23.48 -1.32 -15.73
N GLY A 238 -22.21 -1.67 -15.96
CA GLY A 238 -21.41 -1.15 -17.07
C GLY A 238 -20.38 -0.08 -16.70
N ILE A 239 -20.22 0.27 -15.41
CA ILE A 239 -19.12 1.11 -14.96
C ILE A 239 -17.83 0.26 -14.88
N THR A 240 -16.75 0.80 -15.40
CA THR A 240 -15.42 0.23 -15.28
C THR A 240 -14.60 1.10 -14.34
N VAL A 241 -14.05 0.46 -13.29
CA VAL A 241 -13.09 1.06 -12.38
C VAL A 241 -11.72 0.50 -12.72
N LYS A 242 -10.78 1.36 -13.03
CA LYS A 242 -9.40 1.03 -13.35
C LYS A 242 -8.48 1.90 -12.52
N ALA A 243 -7.40 1.32 -12.02
CA ALA A 243 -6.31 2.08 -11.46
C ALA A 243 -5.03 1.74 -12.21
N LYS A 244 -4.21 2.75 -12.42
CA LYS A 244 -2.91 2.62 -13.05
C LYS A 244 -1.85 3.13 -12.09
N SER A 245 -0.83 2.32 -11.85
CA SER A 245 0.33 2.74 -11.06
C SER A 245 1.12 3.81 -11.82
N ASP A 246 1.50 4.87 -11.11
CA ASP A 246 2.30 5.96 -11.68
C ASP A 246 3.76 5.52 -11.93
N ASP A 247 4.27 4.57 -11.12
CA ASP A 247 5.66 4.10 -11.21
C ASP A 247 5.89 3.16 -12.40
N ASP A 248 5.08 2.11 -12.54
CA ASP A 248 5.28 1.04 -13.51
C ASP A 248 4.28 1.09 -14.67
N GLY A 249 3.28 1.93 -14.61
CA GLY A 249 2.19 2.00 -15.59
C GLY A 249 1.30 0.76 -15.63
N ARG A 250 1.44 -0.17 -14.68
CA ARG A 250 0.66 -1.41 -14.60
C ARG A 250 -0.74 -1.15 -14.08
N GLU A 251 -1.73 -1.91 -14.56
CA GLU A 251 -3.08 -1.86 -14.02
C GLU A 251 -3.10 -2.53 -12.64
N VAL A 252 -3.65 -1.82 -11.65
CA VAL A 252 -3.88 -2.33 -10.30
C VAL A 252 -5.21 -3.08 -10.29
N LEU A 253 -5.18 -4.31 -9.79
CA LEU A 253 -6.36 -5.17 -9.71
C LEU A 253 -7.23 -4.77 -8.50
N PHE A 254 -8.53 -4.58 -8.77
CA PHE A 254 -9.52 -4.41 -7.73
C PHE A 254 -10.17 -5.74 -7.36
N SER A 255 -10.36 -5.98 -6.08
CA SER A 255 -11.29 -6.99 -5.60
C SER A 255 -12.72 -6.50 -5.83
N LYS A 256 -13.51 -7.27 -6.56
CA LYS A 256 -14.90 -6.92 -6.86
C LYS A 256 -15.86 -7.74 -5.99
N LYS A 257 -16.63 -7.07 -5.15
CA LYS A 257 -17.65 -7.69 -4.32
C LYS A 257 -19.03 -7.16 -4.72
N ASN A 258 -19.93 -8.07 -5.11
CA ASN A 258 -21.29 -7.72 -5.47
C ASN A 258 -22.20 -7.94 -4.25
N GLU A 259 -22.93 -6.92 -3.85
CA GLU A 259 -23.94 -7.00 -2.80
C GLU A 259 -25.32 -6.63 -3.39
N LYS A 260 -26.38 -7.33 -2.97
CA LYS A 260 -27.75 -6.94 -3.29
C LYS A 260 -28.21 -5.98 -2.20
N GLY A 261 -28.55 -4.76 -2.58
CA GLY A 261 -29.14 -3.78 -1.67
C GLY A 261 -30.58 -4.15 -1.27
N ILE A 262 -31.06 -3.56 -0.19
CA ILE A 262 -32.41 -3.77 0.39
C ILE A 262 -33.53 -3.37 -0.61
N LEU A 263 -33.24 -2.49 -1.57
CA LEU A 263 -34.17 -1.95 -2.58
C LEU A 263 -34.00 -2.58 -3.98
N ASN A 264 -33.51 -3.79 -4.09
CA ASN A 264 -33.16 -4.43 -5.38
C ASN A 264 -32.05 -3.71 -6.18
N ASP A 265 -31.38 -2.73 -5.62
CA ASP A 265 -30.26 -2.03 -6.22
C ASP A 265 -29.02 -2.94 -6.31
N SER A 266 -28.41 -2.99 -7.46
CA SER A 266 -27.13 -3.69 -7.61
C SER A 266 -26.02 -2.79 -7.06
N ILE A 267 -25.43 -3.19 -5.93
CA ILE A 267 -24.30 -2.50 -5.33
C ILE A 267 -23.03 -3.27 -5.67
N VAL A 268 -22.07 -2.59 -6.24
CA VAL A 268 -20.76 -3.16 -6.55
C VAL A 268 -19.70 -2.39 -5.79
N HIS A 269 -18.94 -3.12 -4.98
CA HIS A 269 -17.76 -2.60 -4.28
C HIS A 269 -16.51 -2.99 -5.04
N PHE A 270 -15.66 -2.01 -5.28
CA PHE A 270 -14.30 -2.20 -5.79
C PHE A 270 -13.34 -1.78 -4.70
N GLU A 271 -12.49 -2.68 -4.27
CA GLU A 271 -11.58 -2.49 -3.14
C GLU A 271 -10.16 -2.84 -3.55
N THR A 272 -9.21 -1.98 -3.19
CA THR A 272 -7.79 -2.22 -3.42
C THR A 272 -6.95 -1.59 -2.32
N HIS A 273 -5.83 -2.22 -2.04
CA HIS A 273 -4.86 -1.78 -1.04
C HIS A 273 -3.71 -1.02 -1.72
N LEU A 274 -3.42 0.20 -1.23
CA LEU A 274 -2.44 1.10 -1.82
C LEU A 274 -1.02 0.81 -1.32
N LYS A 275 -0.15 0.39 -2.23
CA LYS A 275 1.30 0.27 -1.98
C LYS A 275 2.11 1.31 -2.75
N HIS A 276 1.58 1.82 -3.84
CA HIS A 276 2.23 2.78 -4.74
C HIS A 276 1.23 3.87 -5.12
N SER A 277 1.75 4.99 -5.60
CA SER A 277 0.93 6.07 -6.15
C SER A 277 0.17 5.59 -7.38
N ILE A 278 -1.13 5.91 -7.45
CA ILE A 278 -2.01 5.45 -8.53
C ILE A 278 -2.87 6.58 -9.08
N GLY A 279 -3.14 6.50 -10.39
CA GLY A 279 -4.24 7.21 -11.02
C GLY A 279 -5.49 6.33 -11.00
N LEU A 280 -6.53 6.73 -10.29
CA LEU A 280 -7.83 6.06 -10.23
C LEU A 280 -8.76 6.62 -11.30
N PHE A 281 -9.28 5.76 -12.17
CA PHE A 281 -10.19 6.10 -13.26
C PHE A 281 -11.50 5.36 -13.08
N VAL A 282 -12.58 6.11 -12.99
CA VAL A 282 -13.94 5.56 -12.99
C VAL A 282 -14.63 6.04 -14.24
N SER A 283 -14.90 5.14 -15.18
CA SER A 283 -15.51 5.47 -16.46
C SER A 283 -16.89 4.84 -16.60
N SER A 284 -17.88 5.70 -16.93
CA SER A 284 -19.19 5.37 -17.47
C SER A 284 -19.21 5.70 -18.96
N ARG A 285 -20.31 5.40 -19.69
CA ARG A 285 -20.45 5.66 -21.12
C ARG A 285 -20.13 7.11 -21.53
N HIS A 286 -20.53 8.09 -20.69
CA HIS A 286 -20.44 9.52 -21.02
C HIS A 286 -19.68 10.35 -19.98
N LYS A 287 -19.32 9.78 -18.82
CA LYS A 287 -18.59 10.47 -17.74
C LYS A 287 -17.36 9.69 -17.35
N GLN A 288 -16.25 10.40 -17.26
CA GLN A 288 -15.00 9.88 -16.72
C GLN A 288 -14.62 10.74 -15.53
N GLN A 289 -14.37 10.09 -14.38
CA GLN A 289 -13.81 10.71 -13.19
C GLN A 289 -12.40 10.16 -12.98
N GLN A 290 -11.50 11.06 -12.62
CA GLN A 290 -10.09 10.72 -12.41
C GLN A 290 -9.61 11.38 -11.14
N TRP A 291 -8.90 10.60 -10.31
CA TRP A 291 -8.20 11.07 -9.11
C TRP A 291 -6.76 10.60 -9.16
N HIS A 292 -5.86 11.45 -8.66
CA HIS A 292 -4.45 11.11 -8.49
C HIS A 292 -4.18 10.92 -7.00
N LEU A 293 -3.80 9.72 -6.61
CA LEU A 293 -3.52 9.33 -5.24
C LEU A 293 -2.00 9.17 -5.08
N GLN A 294 -1.39 10.12 -4.40
CA GLN A 294 0.03 10.09 -4.10
C GLN A 294 0.25 9.40 -2.77
N VAL A 295 0.89 8.24 -2.79
CA VAL A 295 1.21 7.49 -1.58
C VAL A 295 2.42 8.10 -0.88
N ILE A 296 2.22 8.45 0.39
CA ILE A 296 3.30 8.85 1.29
C ILE A 296 3.77 7.58 1.99
N LYS A 297 5.04 7.24 1.80
CA LYS A 297 5.65 6.08 2.46
C LYS A 297 5.77 6.35 3.95
N ASP A 298 5.44 5.34 4.74
CA ASP A 298 5.63 5.32 6.17
C ASP A 298 7.12 5.24 6.52
N GLN A 299 7.57 6.07 7.45
CA GLN A 299 8.96 6.11 7.86
C GLN A 299 9.14 5.38 9.20
N PRO A 300 10.23 4.62 9.38
CA PRO A 300 10.49 3.96 10.65
C PRO A 300 10.66 4.99 11.76
N PRO A 301 10.18 4.69 12.98
CA PRO A 301 10.30 5.57 14.12
C PRO A 301 11.77 5.82 14.47
N THR A 302 12.10 7.03 14.89
CA THR A 302 13.43 7.35 15.38
C THR A 302 13.41 7.50 16.88
N ILE A 303 14.33 6.81 17.54
CA ILE A 303 14.53 6.92 19.00
C ILE A 303 15.98 7.28 19.28
N ARG A 304 16.20 8.30 20.10
CA ARG A 304 17.53 8.76 20.45
C ARG A 304 17.64 9.08 21.94
N TRP A 305 18.81 8.88 22.48
CA TRP A 305 19.13 9.29 23.83
C TRP A 305 19.24 10.79 23.94
N LEU A 306 18.64 11.38 24.95
CA LEU A 306 18.87 12.76 25.36
C LEU A 306 20.08 12.87 26.25
N GLU A 307 20.18 11.94 27.21
CA GLU A 307 21.30 11.82 28.14
C GLU A 307 21.75 10.37 28.22
N LYS A 308 22.96 10.14 28.70
CA LYS A 308 23.44 8.79 28.96
C LYS A 308 22.57 8.13 30.03
N PRO A 309 22.26 6.83 29.89
CA PRO A 309 21.51 6.10 30.92
C PRO A 309 22.23 6.22 32.26
N GLY A 310 21.49 6.54 33.31
CA GLY A 310 22.03 6.86 34.61
C GLY A 310 21.29 6.19 35.75
N ARG A 311 21.83 6.40 36.98
CA ARG A 311 21.20 5.97 38.21
C ARG A 311 20.76 7.19 39.00
N ILE A 312 19.52 7.23 39.48
CA ILE A 312 19.03 8.27 40.39
C ILE A 312 19.41 7.96 41.87
N LEU A 313 19.23 8.92 42.74
CA LEU A 313 19.56 8.81 44.14
C LEU A 313 18.84 7.66 44.87
N THR A 314 17.65 7.30 44.41
CA THR A 314 16.89 6.14 44.93
C THR A 314 17.45 4.79 44.50
N GLY A 315 18.44 4.75 43.61
CA GLY A 315 19.02 3.53 43.09
C GLY A 315 18.38 2.98 41.84
N SER A 316 17.29 3.62 41.33
CA SER A 316 16.61 3.19 40.12
C SER A 316 17.33 3.62 38.85
N LEU A 317 17.11 2.90 37.76
CA LEU A 317 17.60 3.23 36.42
C LEU A 317 16.77 4.37 35.84
N GLU A 318 17.45 5.39 35.34
CA GLU A 318 16.85 6.52 34.65
C GLU A 318 17.24 6.51 33.16
N LEU A 319 16.24 6.65 32.31
CA LEU A 319 16.37 6.67 30.88
C LEU A 319 15.69 7.93 30.33
N GLN A 320 16.47 8.81 29.72
CA GLN A 320 15.98 10.03 29.06
C GLN A 320 16.18 9.89 27.56
N TYR A 321 15.09 9.99 26.81
CA TYR A 321 15.09 9.74 25.37
C TYR A 321 14.10 10.63 24.65
N GLU A 322 14.27 10.76 23.35
CA GLU A 322 13.39 11.46 22.45
C GLU A 322 12.91 10.48 21.38
N LEU A 323 11.60 10.48 21.18
CA LEU A 323 10.90 9.72 20.14
C LEU A 323 10.40 10.68 19.08
N ASP A 324 10.56 10.32 17.81
CA ASP A 324 10.05 11.07 16.66
C ASP A 324 9.55 10.08 15.61
N ASP A 325 8.27 10.21 15.25
CA ASP A 325 7.57 9.36 14.29
C ASP A 325 6.54 10.19 13.54
N ASP A 326 6.26 9.87 12.29
CA ASP A 326 5.32 10.61 11.45
C ASP A 326 3.85 10.35 11.84
N TYR A 327 3.54 9.15 12.33
CA TYR A 327 2.19 8.80 12.77
C TYR A 327 2.10 8.52 14.26
N SER A 328 2.54 7.38 14.73
CA SER A 328 2.59 7.08 16.15
C SER A 328 3.40 5.85 16.47
N VAL A 329 4.18 5.92 17.55
CA VAL A 329 4.87 4.77 18.13
C VAL A 329 3.87 3.96 18.94
N THR A 330 3.74 2.67 18.65
CA THR A 330 2.83 1.76 19.37
C THR A 330 3.48 1.09 20.55
N LYS A 331 4.78 0.78 20.45
CA LYS A 331 5.57 0.16 21.52
C LYS A 331 6.96 0.76 21.54
N ALA A 332 7.49 0.92 22.75
CA ALA A 332 8.89 1.20 22.92
C ALA A 332 9.41 0.44 24.15
N PHE A 333 10.57 -0.14 24.01
CA PHE A 333 11.18 -0.97 25.05
C PHE A 333 12.70 -0.87 24.99
N VAL A 334 13.32 -1.37 26.06
CA VAL A 334 14.76 -1.42 26.17
C VAL A 334 15.23 -2.84 25.86
N GLU A 335 16.11 -2.98 24.88
CA GLU A 335 16.84 -4.21 24.63
C GLU A 335 18.12 -4.19 25.45
N ILE A 336 18.26 -5.17 26.32
CA ILE A 336 19.40 -5.31 27.24
C ILE A 336 20.12 -6.60 26.93
N GLU A 337 21.38 -6.48 26.55
CA GLU A 337 22.27 -7.60 26.28
C GLU A 337 23.44 -7.60 27.26
N PRO A 338 23.92 -8.77 27.69
CA PRO A 338 25.07 -8.83 28.52
C PRO A 338 26.33 -8.32 27.77
N PHE A 339 27.17 -7.54 28.46
CA PHE A 339 28.44 -7.10 27.90
C PHE A 339 29.54 -8.09 28.28
N PHE A 340 29.76 -9.11 27.44
CA PHE A 340 30.76 -10.15 27.72
C PHE A 340 32.00 -10.04 26.83
N ASN A 341 33.12 -9.77 27.47
CA ASN A 341 34.42 -10.12 26.92
C ASN A 341 34.93 -11.50 27.40
N GLN A 342 34.36 -12.07 28.48
CA GLN A 342 34.87 -13.26 29.13
C GLN A 342 34.02 -14.54 29.00
N TYR A 343 32.75 -14.44 28.56
CA TYR A 343 31.79 -15.56 28.64
C TYR A 343 31.06 -15.82 27.31
N LYS A 344 31.79 -16.01 26.22
CA LYS A 344 31.19 -16.24 24.86
C LYS A 344 30.30 -17.49 24.75
N SER A 345 30.22 -18.33 25.75
CA SER A 345 29.47 -19.59 25.74
C SER A 345 28.53 -19.75 26.95
N ALA A 346 28.36 -18.72 27.76
CA ALA A 346 27.58 -18.83 29.00
C ALA A 346 26.08 -18.80 28.70
N SER A 347 25.34 -19.76 29.23
CA SER A 347 23.87 -19.74 29.26
C SER A 347 23.44 -18.99 30.51
N SER A 348 22.78 -17.85 30.31
CA SER A 348 22.15 -17.08 31.40
C SER A 348 20.93 -17.81 31.93
N LEU A 349 20.82 -17.96 33.26
CA LEU A 349 19.65 -18.59 33.90
C LEU A 349 18.37 -17.75 33.82
N TYR A 350 18.50 -16.46 33.69
CA TYR A 350 17.37 -15.51 33.63
C TYR A 350 17.44 -14.64 32.39
N ASN A 351 16.27 -14.32 31.87
CA ASN A 351 16.16 -13.33 30.79
C ASN A 351 16.56 -11.93 31.28
N ALA A 352 16.94 -11.08 30.35
CA ALA A 352 17.17 -9.67 30.64
C ALA A 352 15.91 -8.98 31.22
N PRO A 353 16.06 -7.94 32.06
CA PRO A 353 14.94 -7.22 32.57
C PRO A 353 14.15 -6.54 31.44
N GLU A 354 12.84 -6.78 31.39
CA GLU A 354 11.95 -6.12 30.44
C GLU A 354 11.60 -4.73 30.94
N ILE A 355 12.06 -3.70 30.22
CA ILE A 355 11.79 -2.31 30.56
C ILE A 355 10.94 -1.71 29.43
N LYS A 356 9.68 -1.42 29.72
CA LYS A 356 8.79 -0.71 28.80
C LYS A 356 9.03 0.79 28.94
N LEU A 357 9.15 1.46 27.81
CA LEU A 357 9.34 2.89 27.76
C LEU A 357 7.99 3.62 27.70
N LEU A 358 7.93 4.80 28.32
CA LEU A 358 6.76 5.67 28.24
C LEU A 358 6.67 6.29 26.83
N LEU A 359 5.46 6.33 26.27
CA LEU A 359 5.20 6.89 24.95
C LEU A 359 4.67 8.32 25.05
N PRO A 360 5.16 9.26 24.22
CA PRO A 360 4.61 10.59 24.14
C PRO A 360 3.24 10.58 23.47
N ARG A 361 2.35 11.48 23.87
CA ARG A 361 1.08 11.69 23.18
C ARG A 361 1.36 12.32 21.81
N GLY A 362 0.91 11.67 20.73
CA GLY A 362 1.07 12.18 19.37
C GLY A 362 2.39 11.80 18.68
N GLY A 363 3.08 10.74 19.13
CA GLY A 363 4.22 10.14 18.42
C GLY A 363 5.56 10.86 18.58
N LYS A 364 5.58 12.13 19.00
CA LYS A 364 6.81 12.96 19.12
C LYS A 364 6.96 13.53 20.50
N GLY A 365 8.16 13.42 21.08
CA GLY A 365 8.43 14.08 22.36
C GLY A 365 9.62 13.53 23.12
N LYS A 366 10.00 14.33 24.14
CA LYS A 366 11.03 13.97 25.10
C LYS A 366 10.39 13.27 26.28
N MET A 367 10.90 12.11 26.60
CA MET A 367 10.35 11.25 27.64
C MET A 367 11.43 10.86 28.65
N ARG A 368 10.96 10.56 29.86
CA ARG A 368 11.78 10.09 30.95
C ARG A 368 11.12 8.88 31.58
N THR A 369 11.82 7.75 31.59
CA THR A 369 11.38 6.51 32.25
C THR A 369 12.30 6.21 33.42
N VAL A 370 11.71 5.91 34.57
CA VAL A 370 12.43 5.49 35.78
C VAL A 370 11.93 4.10 36.13
N GLN A 371 12.85 3.15 36.22
CA GLN A 371 12.54 1.77 36.55
C GLN A 371 13.49 1.23 37.62
N ASP A 372 12.92 0.61 38.65
CA ASP A 372 13.71 -0.08 39.65
C ASP A 372 14.06 -1.50 39.16
N VAL A 373 15.32 -1.73 38.88
CA VAL A 373 15.87 -3.01 38.47
C VAL A 373 16.82 -3.57 39.53
N SER A 374 16.90 -2.96 40.70
CA SER A 374 17.89 -3.27 41.74
C SER A 374 17.75 -4.67 42.35
N ALA A 375 16.55 -5.23 42.32
CA ALA A 375 16.27 -6.61 42.77
C ALA A 375 16.44 -7.66 41.67
N HIS A 376 16.52 -7.24 40.41
CA HIS A 376 16.62 -8.16 39.28
C HIS A 376 17.90 -8.99 39.37
N PRO A 377 17.88 -10.29 38.93
CA PRO A 377 19.07 -11.14 38.95
C PRO A 377 20.29 -10.56 38.24
N TRP A 378 20.07 -9.75 37.18
CA TRP A 378 21.12 -9.07 36.42
C TRP A 378 21.64 -7.77 37.07
N ALA A 379 21.08 -7.32 38.20
CA ALA A 379 21.52 -6.10 38.86
C ALA A 379 23.02 -6.13 39.15
N GLY A 380 23.72 -5.04 38.89
CA GLY A 380 25.17 -4.94 39.04
C GLY A 380 26.02 -5.53 37.91
N SER A 381 25.40 -6.09 36.88
CA SER A 381 26.08 -6.60 35.68
C SER A 381 26.37 -5.50 34.70
N GLU A 382 27.46 -5.61 33.95
CA GLU A 382 27.73 -4.78 32.78
C GLU A 382 26.88 -5.25 31.61
N VAL A 383 26.13 -4.35 31.03
CA VAL A 383 25.20 -4.62 29.96
C VAL A 383 25.29 -3.59 28.85
N LYS A 384 24.91 -3.99 27.64
CA LYS A 384 24.63 -3.14 26.52
C LYS A 384 23.14 -2.80 26.53
N ILE A 385 22.83 -1.53 26.46
CA ILE A 385 21.45 -1.02 26.45
C ILE A 385 21.19 -0.32 25.15
N THR A 386 20.13 -0.77 24.45
CA THR A 386 19.63 -0.17 23.20
C THR A 386 18.14 0.12 23.35
N LEU A 387 17.72 1.32 23.00
CA LEU A 387 16.29 1.64 22.95
C LEU A 387 15.73 1.21 21.59
N VAL A 388 14.58 0.58 21.63
CA VAL A 388 13.85 0.13 20.44
C VAL A 388 12.46 0.74 20.48
N ALA A 389 12.05 1.34 19.37
CA ALA A 389 10.70 1.83 19.16
C ALA A 389 10.07 1.07 17.99
N GLU A 390 8.80 0.73 18.09
CA GLU A 390 8.01 0.05 17.06
C GLU A 390 6.78 0.89 16.76
N ASP A 391 6.55 1.17 15.48
CA ASP A 391 5.37 1.90 15.00
C ASP A 391 4.15 0.99 14.84
N GLY A 392 3.07 1.55 14.27
CA GLY A 392 1.85 0.81 13.98
C GLY A 392 1.95 -0.11 12.76
N ALA A 393 2.91 0.12 11.88
CA ALA A 393 3.20 -0.72 10.71
C ALA A 393 4.13 -1.90 11.05
N GLY A 394 4.72 -1.93 12.26
CA GLY A 394 5.68 -2.94 12.70
C GLY A 394 7.12 -2.62 12.32
N GLN A 395 7.42 -1.38 11.87
CA GLN A 395 8.78 -0.94 11.60
C GLN A 395 9.49 -0.61 12.92
N GLN A 396 10.78 -0.92 13.01
CA GLN A 396 11.57 -0.73 14.22
C GLN A 396 12.66 0.31 14.00
N GLY A 397 12.70 1.29 14.91
CA GLY A 397 13.81 2.21 15.07
C GLY A 397 14.66 1.85 16.28
N ARG A 398 15.97 1.96 16.16
CA ARG A 398 16.93 1.63 17.21
C ARG A 398 17.82 2.80 17.53
N SER A 399 18.09 3.02 18.82
CA SER A 399 19.03 4.04 19.27
C SER A 399 20.48 3.56 19.19
N LYS A 400 21.40 4.48 19.47
CA LYS A 400 22.79 4.13 19.77
C LYS A 400 22.85 3.27 21.04
N THR A 401 23.67 2.22 21.01
CA THR A 401 23.90 1.33 22.16
C THR A 401 24.87 1.96 23.16
N PHE A 402 24.53 1.90 24.43
CA PHE A 402 25.42 2.28 25.53
C PHE A 402 25.78 1.07 26.37
N VAL A 403 27.01 1.09 26.91
CA VAL A 403 27.47 0.12 27.90
C VAL A 403 27.40 0.76 29.28
N MET A 404 26.74 0.09 30.21
CA MET A 404 26.66 0.53 31.59
C MET A 404 26.54 -0.65 32.55
N THR A 405 26.82 -0.39 33.85
CA THR A 405 26.50 -1.34 34.91
C THR A 405 25.07 -1.12 35.38
N LEU A 406 24.22 -2.15 35.36
CA LEU A 406 22.85 -2.05 35.85
C LEU A 406 22.83 -1.63 37.33
N PRO A 407 21.92 -0.71 37.71
CA PRO A 407 21.76 -0.35 39.11
C PRO A 407 21.49 -1.58 39.97
N GLN A 408 22.15 -1.63 41.10
CA GLN A 408 21.95 -2.70 42.09
C GLN A 408 21.67 -2.09 43.46
N ARG A 409 21.03 -2.86 44.33
CA ARG A 409 20.90 -2.51 45.74
C ARG A 409 22.28 -2.49 46.39
N VAL A 410 22.54 -1.44 47.16
CA VAL A 410 23.78 -1.30 47.92
C VAL A 410 23.65 -2.12 49.21
N PHE A 411 24.64 -2.96 49.47
CA PHE A 411 24.74 -3.74 50.70
C PHE A 411 25.96 -3.23 51.50
N SER A 412 25.72 -2.86 52.76
CA SER A 412 26.78 -2.39 53.65
C SER A 412 27.58 -3.56 54.27
N ASN A 413 26.91 -4.68 54.51
CA ASN A 413 27.52 -5.86 55.06
C ASN A 413 28.44 -6.58 54.02
N PRO A 414 29.75 -6.80 54.30
CA PRO A 414 30.66 -7.42 53.36
C PRO A 414 30.27 -8.87 52.98
N VAL A 415 29.61 -9.61 53.90
CA VAL A 415 29.13 -10.97 53.60
C VAL A 415 27.92 -10.90 52.66
N ALA A 416 26.97 -9.96 52.88
CA ALA A 416 25.86 -9.79 51.99
C ALA A 416 26.34 -9.40 50.57
N ARG A 417 27.37 -8.54 50.45
CA ARG A 417 28.02 -8.22 49.17
C ARG A 417 28.60 -9.45 48.49
N ALA A 418 29.34 -10.29 49.24
CA ALA A 418 29.90 -11.53 48.70
C ALA A 418 28.78 -12.47 48.18
N VAL A 419 27.68 -12.61 48.94
CA VAL A 419 26.53 -13.45 48.54
C VAL A 419 25.90 -12.92 47.25
N ILE A 420 25.77 -11.62 47.09
CA ILE A 420 25.23 -10.99 45.84
C ILE A 420 26.17 -11.21 44.66
N GLU A 421 27.48 -11.16 44.86
CA GLU A 421 28.46 -11.51 43.81
C GLU A 421 28.32 -12.97 43.36
N LEU A 422 28.17 -13.92 44.32
CA LEU A 422 27.92 -15.32 44.00
C LEU A 422 26.62 -15.54 43.24
N ARG A 423 25.56 -14.83 43.67
CA ARG A 423 24.26 -14.81 42.96
C ARG A 423 24.44 -14.35 41.50
N ARG A 424 25.15 -13.25 41.30
CA ARG A 424 25.38 -12.67 39.97
C ARG A 424 26.16 -13.59 39.05
N LEU A 425 27.22 -14.24 39.57
CA LEU A 425 27.99 -15.20 38.80
C LEU A 425 27.13 -16.37 38.32
N LEU A 426 26.28 -16.93 39.19
CA LEU A 426 25.43 -18.06 38.87
C LEU A 426 24.31 -17.65 37.86
N VAL A 427 23.79 -16.43 37.96
CA VAL A 427 22.76 -15.91 37.07
C VAL A 427 23.28 -15.72 35.64
N LEU A 428 24.51 -15.21 35.52
CA LEU A 428 25.11 -14.90 34.23
C LEU A 428 25.67 -16.15 33.53
N ASP A 429 26.04 -17.15 34.31
CA ASP A 429 26.65 -18.37 33.82
C ASP A 429 26.22 -19.59 34.65
N ALA A 430 25.26 -20.34 34.12
CA ALA A 430 24.80 -21.58 34.74
C ALA A 430 25.93 -22.61 34.93
N SER A 431 26.96 -22.57 34.08
CA SER A 431 28.12 -23.48 34.18
C SER A 431 29.08 -23.11 35.30
N ALA A 432 28.94 -21.92 35.89
CA ALA A 432 29.80 -21.46 37.00
C ALA A 432 29.48 -22.13 38.36
N LYS A 433 28.59 -23.13 38.42
CA LYS A 433 28.18 -23.84 39.63
C LYS A 433 29.36 -24.25 40.49
N GLU A 434 30.34 -24.93 39.92
CA GLU A 434 31.53 -25.42 40.65
C GLU A 434 32.33 -24.25 41.26
N ARG A 435 32.53 -23.19 40.48
CA ARG A 435 33.23 -21.99 40.95
C ARG A 435 32.50 -21.30 42.10
N VAL A 436 31.16 -21.26 42.05
CA VAL A 436 30.34 -20.70 43.13
C VAL A 436 30.40 -21.57 44.37
N LEU A 437 30.42 -22.89 44.24
CA LEU A 437 30.64 -23.84 45.36
C LEU A 437 32.00 -23.63 46.04
N ASP A 438 33.07 -23.45 45.25
CA ASP A 438 34.41 -23.17 45.79
C ASP A 438 34.45 -21.85 46.57
N MET A 439 33.83 -20.79 46.02
CA MET A 439 33.73 -19.49 46.67
C MET A 439 32.89 -19.54 47.96
N LEU A 440 31.76 -20.27 47.95
CA LEU A 440 30.95 -20.52 49.15
C LEU A 440 31.74 -21.29 50.20
N SER A 441 32.50 -22.31 49.78
CA SER A 441 33.39 -23.08 50.67
C SER A 441 34.42 -22.17 51.32
N ALA A 442 35.04 -21.25 50.55
CA ALA A 442 36.01 -20.29 51.09
C ALA A 442 35.39 -19.35 52.16
N LEU A 443 34.12 -18.92 51.96
CA LEU A 443 33.40 -18.12 52.97
C LEU A 443 33.10 -18.91 54.27
N LEU A 444 33.00 -20.23 54.18
CA LEU A 444 32.68 -21.12 55.29
C LEU A 444 33.92 -21.64 56.06
N VAL A 445 35.10 -21.50 55.48
CA VAL A 445 36.36 -22.03 56.11
C VAL A 445 36.71 -21.34 57.45
N ARG A 446 36.43 -20.00 57.54
CA ARG A 446 36.73 -19.25 58.78
C ARG A 446 35.50 -18.40 59.19
N PRO A 447 34.48 -19.09 59.74
CA PRO A 447 33.24 -18.35 60.07
C PRO A 447 33.47 -17.32 61.19
N GLU A 448 34.46 -17.53 62.08
CA GLU A 448 34.75 -16.65 63.22
C GLU A 448 35.20 -15.24 62.78
N GLU A 449 35.89 -15.12 61.64
CA GLU A 449 36.44 -13.86 61.16
C GLU A 449 35.35 -13.04 60.37
N GLY A 450 34.44 -13.72 59.64
CA GLY A 450 33.48 -13.09 58.76
C GLY A 450 32.02 -13.17 59.20
N LEU A 451 31.62 -14.27 59.82
CA LEU A 451 30.25 -14.60 60.16
C LEU A 451 30.03 -14.48 61.68
N LYS A 452 29.82 -13.28 62.20
CA LYS A 452 29.57 -13.02 63.62
C LYS A 452 28.34 -13.75 64.19
N ASN A 453 27.42 -14.20 63.34
CA ASN A 453 26.19 -14.86 63.72
C ASN A 453 26.13 -16.30 63.18
N ILE A 454 25.98 -17.25 64.09
CA ILE A 454 25.91 -18.69 63.75
C ILE A 454 24.77 -19.01 62.79
N THR A 455 23.67 -18.21 62.83
CA THR A 455 22.55 -18.35 61.92
C THR A 455 22.99 -18.12 60.48
N HIS A 456 23.83 -17.10 60.21
CA HIS A 456 24.36 -16.82 58.86
C HIS A 456 25.20 -17.97 58.33
N PHE A 457 26.02 -18.60 59.21
CA PHE A 457 26.79 -19.79 58.85
C PHE A 457 25.89 -20.95 58.44
N LEU A 458 24.86 -21.28 59.25
CA LEU A 458 23.95 -22.39 58.96
C LEU A 458 23.17 -22.17 57.66
N VAL A 459 22.76 -20.94 57.43
CA VAL A 459 22.05 -20.57 56.20
C VAL A 459 22.95 -20.71 54.98
N LEU A 460 24.20 -20.21 55.04
CA LEU A 460 25.15 -20.36 53.92
C LEU A 460 25.54 -21.82 53.69
N GLN A 461 25.65 -22.64 54.76
CA GLN A 461 25.85 -24.08 54.66
C GLN A 461 24.68 -24.74 53.90
N SER A 462 23.45 -24.31 54.17
CA SER A 462 22.28 -24.84 53.47
C SER A 462 22.26 -24.47 52.00
N VAL A 463 22.77 -23.25 51.64
CA VAL A 463 22.96 -22.86 50.21
C VAL A 463 23.97 -23.79 49.55
N TRP A 464 25.10 -24.01 50.19
CA TRP A 464 26.15 -24.92 49.67
C TRP A 464 25.57 -26.31 49.38
N THR A 465 24.82 -26.89 50.33
CA THR A 465 24.18 -28.19 50.15
C THR A 465 23.15 -28.18 49.02
N ARG A 466 22.30 -27.15 48.94
CA ARG A 466 21.31 -27.04 47.86
C ARG A 466 21.99 -26.88 46.49
N LEU A 467 23.02 -26.05 46.40
CA LEU A 467 23.74 -25.83 45.15
C LEU A 467 24.49 -27.10 44.73
N SER A 468 25.11 -27.86 45.66
CA SER A 468 25.80 -29.11 45.33
C SER A 468 24.84 -30.16 44.75
N MET A 469 23.60 -30.21 45.25
CA MET A 469 22.53 -31.12 44.81
C MET A 469 21.76 -30.64 43.58
N ALA A 470 21.92 -29.40 43.15
CA ALA A 470 21.19 -28.82 42.02
C ALA A 470 21.61 -29.49 40.69
N GLU A 471 20.71 -30.16 40.01
CA GLU A 471 20.94 -30.84 38.73
C GLU A 471 20.26 -30.12 37.57
N THR A 472 19.18 -29.41 37.83
CA THR A 472 18.39 -28.73 36.83
C THR A 472 18.58 -27.21 36.88
N GLU A 473 18.23 -26.49 35.77
CA GLU A 473 18.23 -25.02 35.77
C GLU A 473 17.24 -24.44 36.79
N ASP A 474 16.13 -25.12 37.05
CA ASP A 474 15.12 -24.66 38.01
C ASP A 474 15.65 -24.80 39.46
N ASP A 475 16.47 -25.82 39.74
CA ASP A 475 17.17 -25.91 41.02
C ASP A 475 18.15 -24.75 41.19
N LEU A 476 18.91 -24.43 40.16
CA LEU A 476 19.82 -23.28 40.17
C LEU A 476 19.07 -21.95 40.35
N ARG A 477 17.91 -21.76 39.70
CA ARG A 477 17.04 -20.56 39.89
C ARG A 477 16.57 -20.48 41.35
N SER A 478 16.18 -21.60 41.94
CA SER A 478 15.77 -21.62 43.34
C SER A 478 16.90 -21.23 44.29
N VAL A 479 18.15 -21.63 44.00
CA VAL A 479 19.34 -21.23 44.77
C VAL A 479 19.61 -19.73 44.60
N VAL A 480 19.46 -19.17 43.39
CA VAL A 480 19.61 -17.72 43.09
C VAL A 480 18.64 -16.90 43.92
N ASP A 481 17.38 -17.32 43.99
CA ASP A 481 16.33 -16.63 44.76
C ASP A 481 16.60 -16.76 46.28
N TYR A 482 17.08 -17.91 46.72
CA TYR A 482 17.46 -18.13 48.11
C TYR A 482 18.66 -17.26 48.51
N LEU A 483 19.72 -17.15 47.68
CA LEU A 483 20.84 -16.23 47.88
C LEU A 483 20.39 -14.78 48.06
N TRP A 484 19.36 -14.32 47.28
CA TRP A 484 18.80 -12.99 47.42
C TRP A 484 18.16 -12.78 48.79
N GLN A 485 17.34 -13.74 49.25
CA GLN A 485 16.69 -13.67 50.57
C GLN A 485 17.69 -13.65 51.71
N ILE A 486 18.78 -14.43 51.57
CA ILE A 486 19.86 -14.48 52.55
C ILE A 486 20.59 -13.14 52.62
N ALA A 487 20.94 -12.55 51.47
CA ALA A 487 21.60 -11.25 51.45
C ALA A 487 20.76 -10.18 52.13
N LEU A 488 19.44 -10.18 51.87
CA LEU A 488 18.47 -9.27 52.53
C LEU A 488 18.41 -9.52 54.05
N GLY A 489 18.38 -10.79 54.47
CA GLY A 489 18.35 -11.16 55.89
C GLY A 489 19.62 -10.75 56.63
N ILE A 490 20.82 -10.96 56.03
CA ILE A 490 22.09 -10.54 56.60
C ILE A 490 22.16 -9.01 56.76
N GLU A 491 21.69 -8.26 55.77
CA GLU A 491 21.66 -6.80 55.80
C GLU A 491 20.64 -6.24 56.81
N GLY A 492 19.42 -6.79 56.83
CA GLY A 492 18.32 -6.35 57.71
C GLY A 492 18.61 -6.63 59.19
N ASN A 493 19.22 -7.77 59.50
CA ASN A 493 19.48 -8.18 60.87
C ASN A 493 20.51 -7.25 61.61
N GLN A 494 21.37 -6.57 60.89
CA GLN A 494 22.35 -5.67 61.53
C GLN A 494 21.67 -4.42 62.08
N PHE A 495 20.81 -3.78 61.33
CA PHE A 495 20.09 -2.57 61.76
C PHE A 495 18.99 -2.89 62.77
N GLU A 496 18.21 -3.96 62.55
CA GLU A 496 17.20 -4.43 63.50
C GLU A 496 17.80 -4.88 64.84
N SER A 497 18.99 -5.53 64.81
CA SER A 497 19.68 -5.94 66.05
C SER A 497 20.12 -4.72 66.87
N VAL A 498 20.70 -3.71 66.24
CA VAL A 498 21.13 -2.49 66.91
C VAL A 498 19.93 -1.70 67.47
N GLN A 499 18.81 -1.62 66.71
CA GLN A 499 17.58 -1.00 67.15
C GLN A 499 16.94 -1.77 68.34
N LYS A 500 16.98 -3.11 68.30
CA LYS A 500 16.49 -3.96 69.36
C LYS A 500 17.33 -3.80 70.66
N ASN A 501 18.65 -3.75 70.51
CA ASN A 501 19.56 -3.53 71.65
C ASN A 501 19.31 -2.18 72.30
N LEU A 502 19.11 -1.13 71.50
CA LEU A 502 18.75 0.21 72.02
C LEU A 502 17.42 0.17 72.79
N LYS A 503 16.39 -0.47 72.23
CA LYS A 503 15.11 -0.62 72.96
C LYS A 503 15.21 -1.44 74.24
N GLN A 504 16.03 -2.48 74.25
CA GLN A 504 16.31 -3.29 75.42
C GLN A 504 17.03 -2.50 76.52
N ALA A 505 18.09 -1.73 76.18
CA ALA A 505 18.79 -0.86 77.11
C ALA A 505 17.88 0.21 77.70
N GLN A 506 17.01 0.82 76.86
CA GLN A 506 16.00 1.78 77.31
C GLN A 506 14.98 1.15 78.29
N ALA A 507 14.52 -0.09 77.96
CA ALA A 507 13.57 -0.80 78.84
C ALA A 507 14.23 -1.20 80.18
N ALA A 508 15.44 -1.72 80.14
CA ALA A 508 16.19 -2.09 81.37
C ALA A 508 16.44 -0.88 82.30
N LEU A 509 16.84 0.26 81.72
CA LEU A 509 17.03 1.48 82.52
C LEU A 509 15.69 1.98 83.06
N ARG A 510 14.62 1.96 82.28
CA ARG A 510 13.28 2.35 82.74
C ARG A 510 12.79 1.47 83.89
N ASP A 511 12.97 0.17 83.77
CA ASP A 511 12.55 -0.78 84.82
C ASP A 511 13.42 -0.63 86.08
N ALA A 512 14.72 -0.43 85.97
CA ALA A 512 15.59 -0.15 87.08
C ALA A 512 15.23 1.13 87.83
N LEU A 513 14.87 2.21 87.11
CA LEU A 513 14.38 3.47 87.72
C LEU A 513 13.01 3.28 88.35
N ARG A 514 12.13 2.47 87.79
CA ARG A 514 10.77 2.18 88.31
C ARG A 514 10.79 1.36 89.60
N TYR A 515 11.73 0.44 89.72
CA TYR A 515 11.82 -0.45 90.86
C TYR A 515 12.84 -0.03 91.91
N GLY A 516 13.44 1.18 91.77
CA GLY A 516 14.35 1.74 92.79
C GLY A 516 15.66 1.03 92.90
N ALA A 517 16.28 0.65 91.78
CA ALA A 517 17.57 -0.02 91.74
C ALA A 517 18.70 0.83 92.40
N PRO A 518 19.76 0.22 92.95
CA PRO A 518 20.89 0.98 93.57
C PRO A 518 21.56 1.87 92.49
N ALA A 519 22.15 3.02 92.97
CA ALA A 519 22.75 4.03 92.10
C ALA A 519 23.87 3.46 91.17
N THR A 520 24.62 2.48 91.64
CA THR A 520 25.69 1.79 90.88
C THR A 520 25.14 1.00 89.69
N GLU A 521 23.95 0.40 89.84
CA GLU A 521 23.29 -0.33 88.72
C GLU A 521 22.69 0.64 87.73
N ILE A 522 22.11 1.79 88.16
CA ILE A 522 21.62 2.84 87.30
C ILE A 522 22.74 3.45 86.45
N GLU A 523 23.92 3.69 87.04
CA GLU A 523 25.08 4.17 86.32
C GLU A 523 25.54 3.19 85.22
N ARG A 524 25.57 1.90 85.56
CA ARG A 524 25.89 0.85 84.56
C ARG A 524 24.93 0.83 83.43
N LEU A 525 23.62 0.82 83.71
CA LEU A 525 22.61 0.82 82.66
C LEU A 525 22.57 2.12 81.82
N MET A 526 22.95 3.23 82.40
CA MET A 526 23.16 4.50 81.65
C MET A 526 24.35 4.43 80.70
N ALA A 527 25.46 3.75 81.11
CA ALA A 527 26.59 3.51 80.24
C ALA A 527 26.22 2.55 79.12
N ASP A 528 25.50 1.48 79.42
CA ASP A 528 25.01 0.53 78.39
C ASP A 528 24.05 1.21 77.39
N LEU A 529 23.18 2.10 77.87
CA LEU A 529 22.28 2.88 77.01
C LEU A 529 23.06 3.84 76.09
N ARG A 530 24.07 4.54 76.63
CA ARG A 530 24.93 5.41 75.82
C ARG A 530 25.64 4.61 74.72
N GLN A 531 26.22 3.46 75.06
CA GLN A 531 26.89 2.58 74.09
C GLN A 531 25.89 2.04 73.02
N ALA A 532 24.67 1.65 73.41
CA ALA A 532 23.66 1.21 72.45
C ALA A 532 23.18 2.35 71.54
N MET A 533 23.15 3.58 72.09
CA MET A 533 22.80 4.79 71.33
C MET A 533 23.87 5.21 70.35
N ASP A 534 25.16 5.13 70.75
CA ASP A 534 26.30 5.37 69.86
C ASP A 534 26.34 4.35 68.73
N ASN A 535 26.15 3.06 69.04
CA ASN A 535 26.05 2.03 67.99
C ASN A 535 24.90 2.27 67.04
N TYR A 536 23.74 2.74 67.53
CA TYR A 536 22.57 3.09 66.70
C TYR A 536 22.85 4.28 65.79
N ILE A 537 23.51 5.34 66.33
CA ILE A 537 23.91 6.53 65.58
C ILE A 537 24.94 6.13 64.51
N HIS A 538 25.93 5.29 64.83
CA HIS A 538 26.88 4.77 63.85
C HIS A 538 26.21 3.97 62.74
N ALA A 539 25.31 3.07 63.06
CA ALA A 539 24.57 2.27 62.08
C ALA A 539 23.67 3.17 61.22
N LEU A 540 23.12 4.25 61.78
CA LEU A 540 22.31 5.21 61.09
C LEU A 540 23.15 6.13 60.19
N ALA A 541 24.36 6.50 60.63
CA ALA A 541 25.31 7.29 59.86
C ALA A 541 25.89 6.47 58.68
N GLU A 542 26.20 5.19 58.87
CA GLU A 542 26.59 4.27 57.79
C GLU A 542 25.49 4.12 56.75
N ASN A 543 24.24 3.91 57.17
CA ASN A 543 23.08 3.90 56.27
C ASN A 543 22.83 5.24 55.55
N ALA A 544 23.17 6.35 56.18
CA ALA A 544 23.02 7.69 55.59
C ALA A 544 24.19 8.02 54.65
N GLN A 545 25.41 7.57 54.94
CA GLN A 545 26.59 7.75 54.08
C GLN A 545 26.52 6.88 52.81
N ASP A 546 25.95 5.69 52.89
CA ASP A 546 25.65 4.88 51.71
C ASP A 546 24.58 5.53 50.82
N LYS A 547 23.71 6.37 51.36
CA LYS A 547 22.74 7.18 50.61
C LYS A 547 23.32 8.48 50.08
N SER A 548 24.48 8.93 50.54
CA SER A 548 25.16 10.17 50.16
C SER A 548 26.55 9.89 49.58
N ASN A 549 26.62 9.26 48.43
CA ASN A 549 27.85 9.12 47.66
C ASN A 549 28.22 10.49 47.03
N PRO A 550 29.42 11.10 47.27
CA PRO A 550 29.73 12.50 47.03
C PRO A 550 29.99 12.88 45.57
N ASN A 551 29.57 12.09 44.61
CA ASN A 551 29.77 12.42 43.18
C ASN A 551 28.58 13.16 42.51
N ASN A 552 27.64 13.73 43.28
CA ASN A 552 26.56 14.54 42.71
C ASN A 552 26.32 15.81 43.54
N SER A 553 27.32 16.67 43.61
CA SER A 553 27.17 18.04 44.10
C SER A 553 26.62 18.97 43.02
N ASN A 554 25.33 18.83 42.71
CA ASN A 554 24.56 19.89 42.04
C ASN A 554 23.08 19.70 42.30
N PHE A 555 22.64 19.92 43.55
CA PHE A 555 21.24 20.15 43.83
C PHE A 555 21.10 21.38 44.74
N SER A 556 20.53 22.44 44.18
CA SER A 556 20.04 23.61 44.90
C SER A 556 19.12 23.17 46.03
N ARG A 557 19.45 23.51 47.26
CA ARG A 557 18.59 23.35 48.43
C ARG A 557 17.25 24.04 48.14
N PRO A 558 16.10 23.37 48.33
CA PRO A 558 14.84 24.11 48.42
C PRO A 558 14.90 24.95 49.69
N ASN A 559 14.81 26.26 49.54
CA ASN A 559 14.59 27.19 50.63
C ASN A 559 13.27 26.83 51.29
N LEU A 560 13.32 26.18 52.45
CA LEU A 560 12.22 26.16 53.38
C LEU A 560 12.08 27.56 53.97
N SER A 561 11.16 28.36 53.44
CA SER A 561 10.74 29.62 54.03
C SER A 561 10.10 29.35 55.36
N GLU A 562 10.47 30.13 56.39
CA GLU A 562 9.98 30.09 57.77
C GLU A 562 8.46 30.33 57.91
N ASP A 563 7.72 30.53 56.82
CA ASP A 563 6.26 30.80 56.83
C ASP A 563 5.35 29.59 57.02
N SER A 564 5.89 28.35 57.10
CA SER A 564 5.06 27.15 57.29
C SER A 564 4.88 26.69 58.75
N LEU A 565 5.58 27.35 59.69
CA LEU A 565 5.48 27.01 61.13
C LEU A 565 4.49 27.84 61.93
N GLN A 566 3.84 28.85 61.32
CA GLN A 566 2.91 29.74 62.00
C GLN A 566 1.41 29.43 61.80
N LYS A 567 1.05 28.34 61.11
CA LYS A 567 -0.34 27.94 60.83
C LYS A 567 -0.86 26.67 61.56
N SER A 568 -0.13 26.18 62.57
CA SER A 568 -0.62 25.02 63.37
C SER A 568 -0.83 25.34 64.84
N SER A 569 -1.07 26.58 65.21
CA SER A 569 -1.49 26.97 66.55
C SER A 569 -2.61 28.02 66.48
N ILE A 570 -3.81 27.56 66.07
CA ILE A 570 -5.11 28.07 66.48
C ILE A 570 -6.11 26.91 66.39
#